data_f96d3c897eef747d3a8f4121e8a188b3
#
_entry.id   f96d3c897eef747d3a8f4121e8a188b3
#
_cell.length_a   1.000
_cell.length_b   1.000
_cell.length_c   1.000
_cell.angle_alpha   90.00
_cell.angle_beta   90.00
_cell.angle_gamma   90.00
#
_symmetry.space_group_name_H-M   'P 1'
#
loop_
_entity.id
_entity.type
_entity.pdbx_description
1 polymer ?
#
loop_
_entity_poly.entity_id
_entity_poly.type
_entity_poly.pdbx_seq_one_letter_code
_entity_poly.pdbx_strand_id
1 'polypeptide(L)'
;PKGTMLTHFGLNNYLAWARHTMGNEGRGGAPVNTSIGFDATVTSLLLPLTAGRTVTLLPEASEIEALAHALTAQNDYWLLKLTPAHLDALRRLLDRAALAGQARTLVVGGEQLTTARVEFWRTHAPATRIINEYGPTETVVGCCTWEVDAATAHEGAIPIGLPIWNMRLYVLDDRLQPLPLGSAG
;
A
#
# COMPACT_ATOMS: atom_id res chain seq x y z
N PRO A 1 -16.31 -3.34 -18.01
CA PRO A 1 -15.20 -3.74 -17.14
C PRO A 1 -14.52 -4.99 -17.70
N LYS A 2 -13.19 -5.08 -17.53
CA LYS A 2 -12.43 -6.28 -17.86
C LYS A 2 -12.30 -7.12 -16.59
N GLY A 3 -12.53 -8.43 -16.69
CA GLY A 3 -12.29 -9.36 -15.59
C GLY A 3 -10.90 -9.97 -15.68
N THR A 4 -10.25 -10.19 -14.53
CA THR A 4 -8.97 -10.88 -14.42
C THR A 4 -9.16 -12.19 -13.68
N MET A 5 -8.66 -13.29 -14.24
CA MET A 5 -8.70 -14.61 -13.60
C MET A 5 -7.49 -14.76 -12.69
N LEU A 6 -7.72 -14.74 -11.38
CA LEU A 6 -6.70 -14.94 -10.37
C LEU A 6 -6.88 -16.28 -9.68
N THR A 7 -5.77 -16.93 -9.33
CA THR A 7 -5.81 -18.20 -8.63
C THR A 7 -5.80 -17.99 -7.11
N HIS A 8 -6.40 -18.92 -6.36
CA HIS A 8 -6.25 -18.95 -4.90
C HIS A 8 -4.79 -19.08 -4.46
N PHE A 9 -3.95 -19.75 -5.27
CA PHE A 9 -2.52 -19.83 -4.99
C PHE A 9 -1.84 -18.45 -5.01
N GLY A 10 -2.10 -17.64 -6.05
CA GLY A 10 -1.56 -16.28 -6.15
C GLY A 10 -2.05 -15.40 -4.99
N LEU A 11 -3.35 -15.46 -4.67
CA LEU A 11 -3.92 -14.73 -3.55
C LEU A 11 -3.28 -15.12 -2.21
N ASN A 12 -3.15 -16.43 -1.95
CA ASN A 12 -2.50 -16.93 -0.74
C ASN A 12 -1.03 -16.52 -0.65
N ASN A 13 -0.31 -16.54 -1.78
CA ASN A 13 1.08 -16.07 -1.84
C ASN A 13 1.19 -14.60 -1.43
N TYR A 14 0.35 -13.73 -2.01
CA TYR A 14 0.32 -12.32 -1.67
C TYR A 14 -0.01 -12.10 -0.19
N LEU A 15 -1.08 -12.70 0.32
CA LEU A 15 -1.49 -12.54 1.72
C LEU A 15 -0.46 -13.07 2.72
N ALA A 16 0.18 -14.20 2.43
CA ALA A 16 1.22 -14.77 3.28
C ALA A 16 2.47 -13.86 3.33
N TRP A 17 2.91 -13.39 2.17
CA TRP A 17 3.99 -12.42 2.06
C TRP A 17 3.66 -11.10 2.76
N ALA A 18 2.47 -10.52 2.49
CA ALA A 18 2.04 -9.26 3.07
C ALA A 18 1.96 -9.34 4.60
N ARG A 19 1.43 -10.43 5.15
CA ARG A 19 1.39 -10.69 6.59
C ARG A 19 2.79 -10.71 7.22
N HIS A 20 3.76 -11.30 6.52
CA HIS A 20 5.15 -11.34 6.99
C HIS A 20 5.81 -9.97 6.93
N THR A 21 5.67 -9.28 5.80
CA THR A 21 6.39 -8.02 5.51
C THR A 21 5.79 -6.82 6.22
N MET A 22 4.46 -6.74 6.31
CA MET A 22 3.77 -5.62 6.96
C MET A 22 3.80 -5.71 8.49
N GLY A 23 4.41 -6.76 9.05
CA GLY A 23 4.61 -6.95 10.47
C GLY A 23 3.33 -7.31 11.23
N ASN A 24 3.47 -7.49 12.53
CA ASN A 24 2.37 -7.81 13.45
C ASN A 24 2.15 -6.71 14.50
N GLU A 25 2.71 -5.53 14.28
CA GLU A 25 2.59 -4.42 15.23
C GLU A 25 1.23 -3.73 15.09
N GLY A 26 0.79 -3.09 16.17
CA GLY A 26 -0.52 -2.45 16.24
C GLY A 26 -1.63 -3.38 16.71
N ARG A 27 -2.61 -2.83 17.42
CA ARG A 27 -3.77 -3.56 17.97
C ARG A 27 -4.98 -3.53 17.04
N GLY A 28 -5.09 -2.48 16.22
CA GLY A 28 -6.17 -2.31 15.27
C GLY A 28 -6.04 -3.24 14.07
N GLY A 29 -7.05 -3.18 13.19
CA GLY A 29 -7.07 -3.87 11.92
C GLY A 29 -6.77 -2.92 10.77
N ALA A 30 -7.65 -2.91 9.77
CA ALA A 30 -7.57 -1.98 8.66
C ALA A 30 -8.96 -1.41 8.30
N PRO A 31 -9.04 -0.14 7.90
CA PRO A 31 -10.23 0.39 7.27
C PRO A 31 -10.27 -0.03 5.79
N VAL A 32 -11.44 -0.38 5.31
CA VAL A 32 -11.74 -0.58 3.89
C VAL A 32 -12.37 0.70 3.37
N ASN A 33 -11.59 1.43 2.59
CA ASN A 33 -11.93 2.74 2.04
C ASN A 33 -12.00 2.73 0.51
N THR A 34 -11.83 1.59 -0.13
CA THR A 34 -11.88 1.46 -1.59
C THR A 34 -12.99 0.48 -1.99
N SER A 35 -13.55 0.68 -3.19
CA SER A 35 -14.56 -0.21 -3.74
C SER A 35 -14.06 -1.65 -3.85
N ILE A 36 -14.93 -2.63 -3.58
CA ILE A 36 -14.62 -4.06 -3.73
C ILE A 36 -14.29 -4.45 -5.18
N GLY A 37 -14.65 -3.61 -6.15
CA GLY A 37 -14.27 -3.78 -7.56
C GLY A 37 -12.81 -3.40 -7.85
N PHE A 38 -12.08 -2.86 -6.88
CA PHE A 38 -10.68 -2.50 -6.99
C PHE A 38 -9.82 -3.48 -6.16
N ASP A 39 -8.83 -4.09 -6.79
CA ASP A 39 -8.03 -5.17 -6.19
C ASP A 39 -7.20 -4.75 -4.96
N ALA A 40 -6.86 -3.45 -4.84
CA ALA A 40 -6.22 -2.92 -3.64
C ALA A 40 -7.02 -3.20 -2.35
N THR A 41 -8.35 -3.38 -2.49
CA THR A 41 -9.26 -3.72 -1.38
C THR A 41 -8.92 -5.09 -0.76
N VAL A 42 -8.32 -6.00 -1.51
CA VAL A 42 -7.86 -7.30 -1.00
C VAL A 42 -6.93 -7.11 0.21
N THR A 43 -6.02 -6.14 0.16
CA THR A 43 -5.09 -5.87 1.25
C THR A 43 -5.81 -5.41 2.52
N SER A 44 -6.72 -4.45 2.42
CA SER A 44 -7.43 -3.90 3.59
C SER A 44 -8.56 -4.79 4.11
N LEU A 45 -9.11 -5.67 3.27
CA LEU A 45 -10.21 -6.57 3.61
C LEU A 45 -9.71 -7.95 4.06
N LEU A 46 -8.96 -8.65 3.22
CA LEU A 46 -8.61 -10.04 3.48
C LEU A 46 -7.40 -10.20 4.40
N LEU A 47 -6.39 -9.33 4.26
CA LEU A 47 -5.18 -9.47 5.06
C LEU A 47 -5.45 -9.37 6.58
N PRO A 48 -6.21 -8.38 7.09
CA PRO A 48 -6.56 -8.35 8.52
C PRO A 48 -7.32 -9.58 8.98
N LEU A 49 -8.26 -10.10 8.18
CA LEU A 49 -9.02 -11.30 8.52
C LEU A 49 -8.12 -12.53 8.65
N THR A 50 -7.14 -12.70 7.76
CA THR A 50 -6.17 -13.81 7.86
C THR A 50 -5.25 -13.69 9.09
N ALA A 51 -5.13 -12.49 9.66
CA ALA A 51 -4.36 -12.22 10.87
C ALA A 51 -5.22 -12.19 12.15
N GLY A 52 -6.52 -12.49 12.06
CA GLY A 52 -7.46 -12.45 13.18
C GLY A 52 -7.73 -11.01 13.68
N ARG A 53 -7.67 -10.02 12.78
CA ARG A 53 -7.82 -8.60 13.10
C ARG A 53 -9.13 -8.04 12.58
N THR A 54 -9.52 -6.89 13.11
CA THR A 54 -10.75 -6.18 12.75
C THR A 54 -10.64 -5.56 11.35
N VAL A 55 -11.76 -5.60 10.62
CA VAL A 55 -11.97 -4.83 9.40
C VAL A 55 -13.03 -3.78 9.67
N THR A 56 -12.72 -2.52 9.38
CA THR A 56 -13.67 -1.40 9.51
C THR A 56 -14.18 -1.03 8.11
N LEU A 57 -15.43 -1.33 7.81
CA LEU A 57 -16.03 -0.94 6.52
C LEU A 57 -16.41 0.52 6.57
N LEU A 58 -15.95 1.32 5.62
CA LEU A 58 -16.28 2.74 5.50
C LEU A 58 -17.34 2.96 4.40
N PRO A 59 -18.18 4.01 4.54
CA PRO A 59 -19.15 4.36 3.51
C PRO A 59 -18.47 4.77 2.20
N GLU A 60 -18.90 4.22 1.08
CA GLU A 60 -18.34 4.53 -0.25
C GLU A 60 -18.68 5.97 -0.71
N ALA A 61 -19.85 6.49 -0.31
CA ALA A 61 -20.30 7.82 -0.76
C ALA A 61 -19.48 9.01 -0.24
N SER A 62 -18.66 8.82 0.81
CA SER A 62 -17.83 9.86 1.43
C SER A 62 -16.47 9.28 1.82
N GLU A 63 -15.84 8.58 0.89
CA GLU A 63 -14.66 7.75 1.11
C GLU A 63 -13.55 8.47 1.90
N ILE A 64 -13.15 9.65 1.47
CA ILE A 64 -12.02 10.39 2.07
C ILE A 64 -12.40 10.99 3.43
N GLU A 65 -13.57 11.58 3.55
CA GLU A 65 -14.06 12.17 4.81
C GLU A 65 -14.30 11.07 5.84
N ALA A 66 -14.89 9.93 5.42
CA ALA A 66 -15.11 8.79 6.30
C ALA A 66 -13.78 8.19 6.78
N LEU A 67 -12.78 8.11 5.91
CA LEU A 67 -11.43 7.66 6.26
C LEU A 67 -10.75 8.65 7.22
N ALA A 68 -10.83 9.96 6.96
CA ALA A 68 -10.29 10.98 7.85
C ALA A 68 -10.95 10.90 9.25
N HIS A 69 -12.26 10.75 9.30
CA HIS A 69 -13.00 10.58 10.56
C HIS A 69 -12.58 9.29 11.28
N ALA A 70 -12.47 8.17 10.59
CA ALA A 70 -12.03 6.91 11.17
C ALA A 70 -10.61 7.01 11.76
N LEU A 71 -9.71 7.70 11.08
CA LEU A 71 -8.34 7.93 11.55
C LEU A 71 -8.30 8.81 12.80
N THR A 72 -9.19 9.79 12.93
CA THR A 72 -9.27 10.64 14.13
C THR A 72 -10.00 9.97 15.30
N ALA A 73 -10.94 9.07 15.02
CA ALA A 73 -11.71 8.37 16.05
C ALA A 73 -11.02 7.14 16.64
N GLN A 74 -10.20 6.46 15.85
CA GLN A 74 -9.48 5.25 16.24
C GLN A 74 -8.01 5.37 15.85
N ASN A 75 -7.14 5.33 16.83
CA ASN A 75 -5.70 5.28 16.65
C ASN A 75 -5.22 3.82 16.60
N ASP A 76 -4.00 3.61 16.05
CA ASP A 76 -3.30 2.34 16.08
C ASP A 76 -3.86 1.28 15.11
N TYR A 77 -4.33 1.71 13.90
CA TYR A 77 -4.56 0.76 12.81
C TYR A 77 -3.27 0.00 12.49
N TRP A 78 -3.41 -1.29 12.21
CA TRP A 78 -2.29 -2.08 11.73
C TRP A 78 -1.78 -1.56 10.39
N LEU A 79 -2.69 -1.40 9.41
CA LEU A 79 -2.33 -0.89 8.11
C LEU A 79 -3.43 -0.01 7.50
N LEU A 80 -3.00 0.88 6.61
CA LEU A 80 -3.84 1.62 5.68
C LEU A 80 -3.38 1.32 4.26
N LYS A 81 -4.30 0.87 3.39
CA LYS A 81 -4.04 0.74 1.95
C LYS A 81 -4.57 1.97 1.24
N LEU A 82 -3.67 2.73 0.63
CA LEU A 82 -3.94 4.04 0.05
C LEU A 82 -3.39 4.17 -1.36
N THR A 83 -3.92 5.10 -2.14
CA THR A 83 -3.26 5.61 -3.34
C THR A 83 -2.50 6.89 -3.01
N PRO A 84 -1.55 7.34 -3.85
CA PRO A 84 -0.93 8.65 -3.70
C PRO A 84 -1.94 9.81 -3.66
N ALA A 85 -3.05 9.71 -4.41
CA ALA A 85 -4.14 10.70 -4.36
C ALA A 85 -4.82 10.75 -2.98
N HIS A 86 -5.01 9.61 -2.32
CA HIS A 86 -5.51 9.55 -0.94
C HIS A 86 -4.59 10.25 0.05
N LEU A 87 -3.26 10.11 -0.09
CA LEU A 87 -2.30 10.82 0.77
C LEU A 87 -2.45 12.35 0.64
N ASP A 88 -2.60 12.85 -0.60
CA ASP A 88 -2.78 14.28 -0.87
C ASP A 88 -4.11 14.81 -0.32
N ALA A 89 -5.18 14.01 -0.41
CA ALA A 89 -6.50 14.38 0.11
C ALA A 89 -6.51 14.40 1.65
N LEU A 90 -6.01 13.35 2.29
CA LEU A 90 -5.94 13.24 3.74
C LEU A 90 -5.07 14.33 4.37
N ARG A 91 -3.97 14.71 3.73
CA ARG A 91 -3.11 15.82 4.17
C ARG A 91 -3.86 17.14 4.33
N ARG A 92 -4.95 17.34 3.57
CA ARG A 92 -5.77 18.56 3.63
C ARG A 92 -6.84 18.52 4.72
N LEU A 93 -7.25 17.30 5.12
CA LEU A 93 -8.33 17.08 6.06
C LEU A 93 -7.85 16.81 7.49
N LEU A 94 -6.67 16.18 7.63
CA LEU A 94 -6.15 15.78 8.93
C LEU A 94 -5.27 16.87 9.55
N ASP A 95 -5.48 17.11 10.84
CA ASP A 95 -4.57 17.95 11.61
C ASP A 95 -3.21 17.21 11.76
N ARG A 96 -2.12 17.98 11.69
CA ARG A 96 -0.74 17.46 11.81
C ARG A 96 -0.51 16.69 13.11
N ALA A 97 -1.08 17.18 14.21
CA ALA A 97 -0.98 16.51 15.52
C ALA A 97 -1.75 15.18 15.58
N ALA A 98 -2.78 15.02 14.74
CA ALA A 98 -3.62 13.83 14.71
C ALA A 98 -3.02 12.67 13.89
N LEU A 99 -1.95 12.91 13.14
CA LEU A 99 -1.35 11.87 12.26
C LEU A 99 -0.50 10.84 13.02
N ALA A 100 0.11 11.26 14.13
CA ALA A 100 0.99 10.38 14.89
C ALA A 100 0.21 9.22 15.52
N GLY A 101 0.65 7.98 15.27
CA GLY A 101 0.09 6.77 15.89
C GLY A 101 -1.22 6.25 15.30
N GLN A 102 -1.73 6.86 14.20
CA GLN A 102 -2.98 6.42 13.59
C GLN A 102 -2.88 5.08 12.85
N ALA A 103 -1.71 4.81 12.27
CA ALA A 103 -1.42 3.55 11.61
C ALA A 103 0.04 3.16 11.77
N ARG A 104 0.32 1.86 11.81
CA ARG A 104 1.69 1.33 11.84
C ARG A 104 2.31 1.26 10.47
N THR A 105 1.51 0.97 9.46
CA THR A 105 1.98 0.81 8.08
C THR A 105 1.04 1.51 7.10
N LEU A 106 1.60 2.35 6.23
CA LEU A 106 0.93 2.85 5.03
C LEU A 106 1.42 2.01 3.85
N VAL A 107 0.51 1.33 3.17
CA VAL A 107 0.77 0.61 1.92
C VAL A 107 0.20 1.46 0.79
N VAL A 108 1.07 2.06 0.00
CA VAL A 108 0.69 3.03 -1.03
C VAL A 108 0.94 2.43 -2.41
N GLY A 109 -0.07 2.42 -3.25
CA GLY A 109 0.03 1.85 -4.60
C GLY A 109 -1.05 2.37 -5.55
N GLY A 110 -1.04 1.84 -6.77
CA GLY A 110 -2.00 2.18 -7.84
C GLY A 110 -1.57 3.35 -8.73
N GLU A 111 -0.65 4.20 -8.28
CA GLU A 111 -0.09 5.32 -9.05
C GLU A 111 1.38 5.50 -8.71
N GLN A 112 2.10 6.32 -9.50
CA GLN A 112 3.48 6.68 -9.19
C GLN A 112 3.56 7.44 -7.86
N LEU A 113 4.30 6.89 -6.91
CA LEU A 113 4.60 7.54 -5.64
C LEU A 113 5.84 8.41 -5.77
N THR A 114 5.80 9.62 -5.19
CA THR A 114 6.93 10.55 -5.18
C THR A 114 7.34 10.91 -3.75
N THR A 115 8.61 11.28 -3.58
CA THR A 115 9.13 11.73 -2.29
C THR A 115 8.36 12.93 -1.72
N ALA A 116 7.95 13.87 -2.58
CA ALA A 116 7.15 15.04 -2.16
C ALA A 116 5.81 14.66 -1.53
N ARG A 117 5.17 13.56 -1.99
CA ARG A 117 3.88 13.08 -1.44
C ARG A 117 4.04 12.39 -0.08
N VAL A 118 5.15 11.72 0.17
CA VAL A 118 5.39 11.03 1.44
C VAL A 118 6.04 11.90 2.50
N GLU A 119 6.67 13.02 2.12
CA GLU A 119 7.41 13.89 3.04
C GLU A 119 6.55 14.41 4.20
N PHE A 120 5.31 14.78 3.92
CA PHE A 120 4.37 15.20 4.96
C PHE A 120 4.12 14.10 6.00
N TRP A 121 3.95 12.86 5.55
CA TRP A 121 3.71 11.71 6.42
C TRP A 121 4.96 11.32 7.20
N ARG A 122 6.13 11.34 6.57
CA ARG A 122 7.41 11.10 7.23
C ARG A 122 7.68 12.11 8.34
N THR A 123 7.34 13.38 8.10
CA THR A 123 7.55 14.46 9.07
C THR A 123 6.59 14.37 10.26
N HIS A 124 5.32 14.02 10.04
CA HIS A 124 4.27 14.12 11.07
C HIS A 124 3.87 12.77 11.67
N ALA A 125 4.24 11.67 11.03
CA ALA A 125 4.05 10.31 11.51
C ALA A 125 5.34 9.47 11.36
N PRO A 126 6.47 9.88 11.95
CA PRO A 126 7.79 9.26 11.72
C PRO A 126 7.89 7.80 12.18
N ALA A 127 6.99 7.35 13.05
CA ALA A 127 6.92 5.97 13.49
C ALA A 127 6.10 5.07 12.55
N THR A 128 5.44 5.65 11.54
CA THR A 128 4.64 4.91 10.56
C THR A 128 5.54 4.47 9.41
N ARG A 129 5.58 3.16 9.16
CA ARG A 129 6.27 2.60 7.99
C ARG A 129 5.51 2.96 6.73
N ILE A 130 6.21 3.33 5.66
CA ILE A 130 5.60 3.62 4.36
C ILE A 130 6.17 2.62 3.36
N ILE A 131 5.29 1.85 2.72
CA ILE A 131 5.64 0.85 1.72
C ILE A 131 5.02 1.30 0.39
N ASN A 132 5.88 1.56 -0.61
CA ASN A 132 5.45 1.71 -2.00
C ASN A 132 5.20 0.34 -2.58
N GLU A 133 4.01 0.07 -3.08
CA GLU A 133 3.62 -1.22 -3.65
C GLU A 133 3.18 -1.05 -5.10
N TYR A 134 3.79 -1.81 -5.98
CA TYR A 134 3.45 -1.85 -7.40
C TYR A 134 2.96 -3.25 -7.80
N GLY A 135 1.92 -3.30 -8.62
CA GLY A 135 1.43 -4.51 -9.26
C GLY A 135 0.22 -4.24 -10.14
N PRO A 136 0.17 -4.80 -11.36
CA PRO A 136 -1.07 -4.88 -12.11
C PRO A 136 -1.99 -5.94 -11.50
N THR A 137 -3.29 -5.82 -11.72
CA THR A 137 -4.30 -6.75 -11.17
C THR A 137 -4.00 -8.21 -11.51
N GLU A 138 -3.42 -8.47 -12.69
CA GLU A 138 -3.02 -9.80 -13.15
C GLU A 138 -1.95 -10.48 -12.26
N THR A 139 -1.24 -9.71 -11.44
CA THR A 139 -0.26 -10.23 -10.48
C THR A 139 -0.78 -10.30 -9.04
N VAL A 140 -2.07 -10.11 -8.83
CA VAL A 140 -2.74 -10.09 -7.52
C VAL A 140 -2.27 -8.96 -6.62
N VAL A 141 -2.82 -7.76 -6.82
CA VAL A 141 -2.59 -6.53 -6.05
C VAL A 141 -1.16 -5.98 -6.18
N GLY A 142 -0.18 -6.64 -5.59
CA GLY A 142 1.21 -6.19 -5.54
C GLY A 142 2.20 -7.27 -5.94
N CYS A 143 3.12 -6.96 -6.85
CA CYS A 143 4.18 -7.87 -7.27
C CYS A 143 5.58 -7.42 -6.85
N CYS A 144 5.75 -6.14 -6.50
CA CYS A 144 6.98 -5.62 -5.90
C CYS A 144 6.70 -4.51 -4.91
N THR A 145 7.65 -4.32 -3.99
CA THR A 145 7.55 -3.29 -2.97
C THR A 145 8.90 -2.67 -2.63
N TRP A 146 8.82 -1.43 -2.17
CA TRP A 146 9.93 -0.67 -1.61
C TRP A 146 9.51 -0.04 -0.29
N GLU A 147 10.26 -0.27 0.78
CA GLU A 147 10.08 0.43 2.04
C GLU A 147 10.77 1.80 1.96
N VAL A 148 10.01 2.85 2.21
CA VAL A 148 10.49 4.24 2.14
C VAL A 148 11.22 4.56 3.43
N ASP A 149 12.53 4.57 3.39
CA ASP A 149 13.41 4.91 4.51
C ASP A 149 14.04 6.31 4.36
N ALA A 150 14.92 6.66 5.30
CA ALA A 150 15.66 7.92 5.25
C ALA A 150 16.61 8.02 4.04
N ALA A 151 17.11 6.88 3.53
CA ALA A 151 17.98 6.84 2.36
C ALA A 151 17.22 6.99 1.04
N THR A 152 15.90 6.76 1.04
CA THR A 152 15.01 6.97 -0.11
C THR A 152 14.78 8.49 -0.42
N ALA A 153 15.47 9.38 0.28
CA ALA A 153 15.30 10.84 0.24
C ALA A 153 15.78 11.52 -1.07
N HIS A 154 15.87 10.79 -2.19
CA HIS A 154 16.14 11.41 -3.49
C HIS A 154 14.88 12.07 -4.03
N GLU A 155 15.02 13.29 -4.56
CA GLU A 155 13.90 13.96 -5.23
C GLU A 155 13.41 13.14 -6.41
N GLY A 156 12.10 13.00 -6.53
CA GLY A 156 11.48 12.33 -7.68
C GLY A 156 10.62 11.11 -7.35
N ALA A 157 10.61 10.16 -8.26
CA ALA A 157 9.84 8.93 -8.11
C ALA A 157 10.49 7.96 -7.12
N ILE A 158 9.67 7.40 -6.24
CA ILE A 158 10.10 6.32 -5.35
C ILE A 158 10.16 5.02 -6.16
N PRO A 159 11.23 4.23 -6.03
CA PRO A 159 11.33 2.94 -6.72
C PRO A 159 10.14 2.02 -6.44
N ILE A 160 9.80 1.17 -7.41
CA ILE A 160 8.80 0.11 -7.20
C ILE A 160 9.36 -1.06 -6.38
N GLY A 161 10.68 -1.15 -6.26
CA GLY A 161 11.38 -2.05 -5.37
C GLY A 161 11.65 -3.44 -5.93
N LEU A 162 11.63 -4.42 -5.02
CA LEU A 162 11.97 -5.80 -5.30
C LEU A 162 10.72 -6.69 -5.38
N PRO A 163 10.79 -7.80 -6.15
CA PRO A 163 9.67 -8.73 -6.25
C PRO A 163 9.32 -9.35 -4.90
N ILE A 164 8.02 -9.56 -4.69
CA ILE A 164 7.52 -10.33 -3.55
C ILE A 164 7.84 -11.82 -3.72
N TRP A 165 7.54 -12.64 -2.70
CA TRP A 165 7.78 -14.09 -2.75
C TRP A 165 7.16 -14.75 -3.99
N ASN A 166 7.91 -15.65 -4.59
CA ASN A 166 7.51 -16.42 -5.77
C ASN A 166 7.19 -15.58 -7.01
N MET A 167 7.58 -14.29 -7.03
CA MET A 167 7.44 -13.39 -8.16
C MET A 167 8.79 -13.18 -8.86
N ARG A 168 8.76 -13.01 -10.17
CA ARG A 168 9.94 -12.71 -10.98
C ARG A 168 9.67 -11.48 -11.84
N LEU A 169 10.64 -10.56 -11.87
CA LEU A 169 10.63 -9.37 -12.71
C LEU A 169 11.81 -9.42 -13.65
N TYR A 170 11.58 -9.07 -14.89
CA TYR A 170 12.60 -9.03 -15.93
C TYR A 170 12.59 -7.65 -16.59
N VAL A 171 13.76 -7.05 -16.74
CA VAL A 171 13.96 -5.89 -17.60
C VAL A 171 14.25 -6.42 -19.01
N LEU A 172 13.42 -6.06 -19.98
CA LEU A 172 13.43 -6.63 -21.33
C LEU A 172 13.71 -5.55 -22.36
N ASP A 173 14.30 -5.96 -23.47
CA ASP A 173 14.43 -5.13 -24.66
C ASP A 173 13.11 -5.13 -25.51
N ASP A 174 13.10 -4.39 -26.60
CA ASP A 174 11.96 -4.30 -27.54
C ASP A 174 11.59 -5.65 -28.18
N ARG A 175 12.46 -6.66 -28.08
CA ARG A 175 12.23 -8.02 -28.58
C ARG A 175 11.86 -9.00 -27.48
N LEU A 176 11.55 -8.48 -26.28
CA LEU A 176 11.23 -9.24 -25.08
C LEU A 176 12.37 -10.17 -24.61
N GLN A 177 13.63 -9.78 -24.87
CA GLN A 177 14.80 -10.52 -24.35
C GLN A 177 15.33 -9.86 -23.08
N PRO A 178 15.73 -10.66 -22.09
CA PRO A 178 16.31 -10.11 -20.86
C PRO A 178 17.57 -9.28 -21.12
N LEU A 179 17.60 -8.09 -20.54
CA LEU A 179 18.74 -7.19 -20.61
C LEU A 179 19.81 -7.52 -19.54
N PRO A 180 21.08 -7.21 -19.82
CA PRO A 180 22.14 -7.30 -18.81
C PRO A 180 21.86 -6.40 -17.60
N LEU A 181 22.43 -6.75 -16.43
CA LEU A 181 22.36 -5.95 -15.23
C LEU A 181 22.88 -4.52 -15.47
N GLY A 182 22.11 -3.53 -15.00
CA GLY A 182 22.43 -2.11 -15.13
C GLY A 182 21.96 -1.47 -16.44
N SER A 183 21.33 -2.23 -17.33
CA SER A 183 20.69 -1.68 -18.54
C SER A 183 19.28 -1.18 -18.23
N ALA A 184 18.89 -0.10 -18.93
CA ALA A 184 17.49 0.36 -18.95
C ALA A 184 16.72 -0.39 -20.06
N GLY A 185 15.48 -0.76 -19.79
CA GLY A 185 14.57 -1.40 -20.74
C GLY A 185 13.26 -0.67 -20.84
#